data_b5f0127f11cb6732163e2edc2ae5e5b8
#
_entry.id   b5f0127f11cb6732163e2edc2ae5e5b8
#
_cell.length_a   1.000
_cell.length_b   1.000
_cell.length_c   1.000
_cell.angle_alpha   90.00
_cell.angle_beta   90.00
_cell.angle_gamma   90.00
#
_symmetry.space_group_name_H-M   'P 1'
#
loop_
_entity.id
_entity.type
_entity.pdbx_description
1 polymer ?
#
loop_
_entity_poly.entity_id
_entity_poly.type
_entity_poly.pdbx_seq_one_letter_code
_entity_poly.pdbx_strand_id
1 'polypeptide(L)'
;LNDIVLAMPVFSDGKLIAWTADIAHNSDVGGMAPGSLTGDATEIFQEGIRLPAIKVISQGETIQSVMDIVIVNSRMPDTIYGDVWAQIAAVRIGAKRLQELAKKYGANVFERAMVEFMDFGEKASRRELAKLTNGVFELSEEQDDGSFYNVKITISDDLFTVDLRDNPKQLSSPVNSTKDGVMIAAQMIFKSMTDPYSPCNGGSFRPIELITEPGTVFRIAIGN
;
A
#
# COMPACT_ATOMS: atom_id res chain seq x y z
N LEU A 1 -4.71 13.45 0.12
CA LEU A 1 -3.55 13.54 1.03
C LEU A 1 -2.40 12.70 0.49
N ASN A 2 -1.26 13.32 0.26
CA ASN A 2 -0.05 12.66 -0.21
C ASN A 2 0.72 12.07 0.97
N ASP A 3 0.69 10.74 1.11
CA ASP A 3 1.44 10.05 2.14
C ASP A 3 2.93 9.99 1.81
N ILE A 4 3.76 10.15 2.83
CA ILE A 4 5.21 9.97 2.69
C ILE A 4 5.55 8.51 2.96
N VAL A 5 6.19 7.88 1.97
CA VAL A 5 6.74 6.53 2.09
C VAL A 5 8.24 6.61 2.17
N LEU A 6 8.83 6.04 3.22
CA LEU A 6 10.27 5.84 3.33
C LEU A 6 10.63 4.37 3.09
N ALA A 7 11.68 4.12 2.31
CA ALA A 7 12.18 2.78 2.07
C ALA A 7 13.70 2.75 2.26
N MET A 8 14.20 1.69 2.90
CA MET A 8 15.62 1.49 3.15
C MET A 8 16.06 0.10 2.67
N PRO A 9 17.09 0.01 1.80
CA PRO A 9 17.66 -1.27 1.41
C PRO A 9 18.44 -1.89 2.58
N VAL A 10 18.31 -3.20 2.72
CA VAL A 10 18.98 -3.98 3.77
C VAL A 10 20.05 -4.87 3.13
N PHE A 11 21.29 -4.64 3.52
CA PHE A 11 22.43 -5.42 3.01
C PHE A 11 23.01 -6.33 4.11
N SER A 12 23.45 -7.53 3.72
CA SER A 12 24.29 -8.42 4.51
C SER A 12 25.46 -8.87 3.64
N ASP A 13 26.68 -8.70 4.14
CA ASP A 13 27.93 -9.04 3.44
C ASP A 13 28.00 -8.47 2.00
N GLY A 14 27.53 -7.23 1.83
CA GLY A 14 27.52 -6.53 0.54
C GLY A 14 26.39 -6.94 -0.42
N LYS A 15 25.55 -7.93 -0.06
CA LYS A 15 24.40 -8.38 -0.85
C LYS A 15 23.12 -7.73 -0.33
N LEU A 16 22.29 -7.22 -1.22
CA LEU A 16 20.92 -6.78 -0.91
C LEU A 16 20.08 -8.01 -0.57
N ILE A 17 19.54 -8.07 0.66
CA ILE A 17 18.74 -9.21 1.14
C ILE A 17 17.28 -8.87 1.36
N ALA A 18 16.94 -7.60 1.56
CA ALA A 18 15.57 -7.15 1.80
C ALA A 18 15.44 -5.64 1.63
N TRP A 19 14.22 -5.16 1.75
CA TRP A 19 13.87 -3.76 1.96
C TRP A 19 13.00 -3.63 3.20
N THR A 20 13.17 -2.55 3.93
CA THR A 20 12.21 -2.09 4.94
C THR A 20 11.53 -0.83 4.43
N ALA A 21 10.24 -0.73 4.66
CA ALA A 21 9.46 0.43 4.27
C ALA A 21 8.49 0.82 5.38
N ASP A 22 8.21 2.10 5.46
CA ASP A 22 7.23 2.71 6.35
C ASP A 22 6.41 3.73 5.58
N ILE A 23 5.12 3.84 5.88
CA ILE A 23 4.20 4.83 5.34
C ILE A 23 3.51 5.54 6.49
N ALA A 24 3.40 6.84 6.42
CA ALA A 24 2.68 7.63 7.41
C ALA A 24 1.69 8.59 6.78
N HIS A 25 0.52 8.70 7.41
CA HIS A 25 -0.42 9.79 7.19
C HIS A 25 0.07 11.01 7.97
N ASN A 26 0.74 11.94 7.28
CA ASN A 26 1.24 13.15 7.92
C ASN A 26 0.11 14.14 8.15
N SER A 27 0.21 14.91 9.23
CA SER A 27 -0.83 15.87 9.62
C SER A 27 -1.05 17.00 8.61
N ASP A 28 0.00 17.42 7.88
CA ASP A 28 -0.06 18.41 6.81
C ASP A 28 1.17 18.31 5.93
N VAL A 29 0.97 18.17 4.62
CA VAL A 29 2.03 18.15 3.60
C VAL A 29 1.81 19.25 2.55
N GLY A 30 1.12 20.34 2.93
CA GLY A 30 0.80 21.45 2.05
C GLY A 30 -0.53 21.28 1.31
N GLY A 31 -0.60 21.76 0.08
CA GLY A 31 -1.81 21.73 -0.72
C GLY A 31 -2.78 22.88 -0.43
N MET A 32 -3.98 22.79 -1.03
CA MET A 32 -4.96 23.88 -1.01
C MET A 32 -5.69 24.05 0.32
N ALA A 33 -5.75 23.02 1.16
CA ALA A 33 -6.45 23.05 2.43
C ALA A 33 -5.53 22.68 3.60
N PRO A 34 -5.71 23.29 4.80
CA PRO A 34 -5.04 22.84 6.01
C PRO A 34 -5.32 21.35 6.29
N GLY A 35 -4.29 20.61 6.73
CA GLY A 35 -4.37 19.16 6.92
C GLY A 35 -4.25 18.37 5.62
N SER A 36 -4.04 19.03 4.47
CA SER A 36 -3.86 18.41 3.16
C SER A 36 -4.99 17.46 2.72
N LEU A 37 -6.14 17.52 3.37
CA LEU A 37 -7.32 16.73 3.06
C LEU A 37 -8.46 17.66 2.63
N THR A 38 -8.88 17.55 1.37
CA THR A 38 -9.97 18.35 0.82
C THR A 38 -10.84 17.51 -0.10
N GLY A 39 -12.17 17.65 0.03
CA GLY A 39 -13.16 17.06 -0.87
C GLY A 39 -13.27 17.79 -2.22
N ASP A 40 -12.71 18.99 -2.34
CA ASP A 40 -12.83 19.85 -3.50
C ASP A 40 -11.63 19.79 -4.45
N ALA A 41 -10.61 18.97 -4.15
CA ALA A 41 -9.47 18.80 -5.02
C ALA A 41 -9.87 18.13 -6.34
N THR A 42 -9.47 18.75 -7.45
CA THR A 42 -9.69 18.22 -8.80
C THR A 42 -8.42 17.73 -9.47
N GLU A 43 -7.26 18.02 -8.88
CA GLU A 43 -5.95 17.58 -9.34
C GLU A 43 -4.98 17.32 -8.17
N ILE A 44 -4.02 16.43 -8.38
CA ILE A 44 -3.07 15.98 -7.36
C ILE A 44 -2.21 17.11 -6.77
N PHE A 45 -1.96 18.18 -7.51
CA PHE A 45 -1.18 19.33 -7.04
C PHE A 45 -1.86 20.08 -5.89
N GLN A 46 -3.17 19.97 -5.78
CA GLN A 46 -3.97 20.58 -4.72
C GLN A 46 -3.90 19.79 -3.40
N GLU A 47 -3.42 18.54 -3.44
CA GLU A 47 -3.39 17.64 -2.28
C GLU A 47 -2.11 17.72 -1.45
N GLY A 48 -1.10 18.45 -1.91
CA GLY A 48 0.14 18.66 -1.17
C GLY A 48 1.41 18.35 -1.96
N ILE A 49 2.53 18.31 -1.25
CA ILE A 49 3.84 18.08 -1.84
C ILE A 49 3.91 16.71 -2.53
N ARG A 50 4.50 16.71 -3.72
CA ARG A 50 4.80 15.49 -4.46
C ARG A 50 6.31 15.28 -4.48
N LEU A 51 6.76 14.20 -3.85
CA LEU A 51 8.16 13.83 -3.81
C LEU A 51 8.40 12.66 -4.79
N PRO A 52 9.36 12.80 -5.74
CA PRO A 52 9.81 11.64 -6.50
C PRO A 52 10.60 10.70 -5.59
N ALA A 53 11.01 9.53 -6.12
CA ALA A 53 11.92 8.65 -5.39
C ALA A 53 13.29 9.33 -5.23
N ILE A 54 13.48 10.04 -4.11
CA ILE A 54 14.69 10.78 -3.77
C ILE A 54 15.33 10.22 -2.50
N LYS A 55 16.64 10.40 -2.37
CA LYS A 55 17.34 10.01 -1.15
C LYS A 55 17.16 11.08 -0.07
N VAL A 56 16.64 10.70 1.08
CA VAL A 56 16.62 11.53 2.30
C VAL A 56 17.93 11.35 3.09
N ILE A 57 18.52 10.17 3.02
CA ILE A 57 19.78 9.82 3.68
C ILE A 57 20.71 9.21 2.62
N SER A 58 21.95 9.63 2.61
CA SER A 58 23.02 9.08 1.77
C SER A 58 24.27 8.82 2.61
N GLN A 59 24.83 7.60 2.51
CA GLN A 59 26.02 7.20 3.28
C GLN A 59 25.92 7.42 4.80
N GLY A 60 24.70 7.30 5.35
CA GLY A 60 24.41 7.52 6.77
C GLY A 60 24.08 8.95 7.15
N GLU A 61 24.39 9.93 6.29
CA GLU A 61 24.15 11.35 6.53
C GLU A 61 22.84 11.83 5.93
N THR A 62 22.14 12.70 6.64
CA THR A 62 20.89 13.31 6.20
C THR A 62 21.17 14.35 5.11
N ILE A 63 20.41 14.30 4.01
CA ILE A 63 20.44 15.33 2.98
C ILE A 63 19.52 16.47 3.45
N GLN A 64 20.11 17.45 4.14
CA GLN A 64 19.37 18.52 4.81
C GLN A 64 18.44 19.28 3.86
N SER A 65 18.85 19.55 2.63
CA SER A 65 18.02 20.26 1.65
C SER A 65 16.71 19.51 1.31
N VAL A 66 16.72 18.17 1.37
CA VAL A 66 15.49 17.38 1.16
C VAL A 66 14.57 17.49 2.38
N MET A 67 15.13 17.45 3.59
CA MET A 67 14.37 17.66 4.82
C MET A 67 13.75 19.07 4.84
N ASP A 68 14.52 20.09 4.47
CA ASP A 68 14.05 21.47 4.44
C ASP A 68 12.89 21.66 3.45
N ILE A 69 12.94 20.99 2.27
CA ILE A 69 11.83 21.01 1.30
C ILE A 69 10.57 20.43 1.91
N VAL A 70 10.65 19.29 2.59
CA VAL A 70 9.49 18.67 3.22
C VAL A 70 8.91 19.56 4.31
N ILE A 71 9.77 20.08 5.17
CA ILE A 71 9.38 20.91 6.34
C ILE A 71 8.72 22.22 5.89
N VAL A 72 9.32 22.93 4.92
CA VAL A 72 8.83 24.26 4.49
C VAL A 72 7.48 24.17 3.76
N ASN A 73 7.13 23.03 3.20
CA ASN A 73 5.84 22.81 2.54
C ASN A 73 4.71 22.46 3.49
N SER A 74 4.99 22.19 4.77
CA SER A 74 3.98 21.91 5.79
C SER A 74 3.61 23.16 6.59
N ARG A 75 2.32 23.28 6.96
CA ARG A 75 1.85 24.28 7.92
C ARG A 75 2.18 23.89 9.36
N MET A 76 2.67 22.65 9.57
CA MET A 76 3.03 22.08 10.87
C MET A 76 4.50 21.60 10.83
N PRO A 77 5.48 22.50 10.66
CA PRO A 77 6.87 22.14 10.40
C PRO A 77 7.51 21.28 11.49
N ASP A 78 7.24 21.56 12.75
CA ASP A 78 7.79 20.76 13.86
C ASP A 78 7.20 19.36 13.92
N THR A 79 5.91 19.22 13.61
CA THR A 79 5.23 17.91 13.60
C THR A 79 5.77 17.04 12.48
N ILE A 80 5.81 17.55 11.25
CA ILE A 80 6.31 16.75 10.12
C ILE A 80 7.80 16.42 10.24
N TYR A 81 8.59 17.29 10.84
CA TYR A 81 9.98 16.99 11.17
C TYR A 81 10.07 15.77 12.08
N GLY A 82 9.27 15.74 13.16
CA GLY A 82 9.20 14.60 14.08
C GLY A 82 8.71 13.33 13.42
N ASP A 83 7.67 13.41 12.58
CA ASP A 83 7.08 12.27 11.86
C ASP A 83 8.09 11.64 10.90
N VAL A 84 8.81 12.44 10.09
CA VAL A 84 9.83 11.93 9.16
C VAL A 84 10.98 11.25 9.93
N TRP A 85 11.39 11.80 11.07
CA TRP A 85 12.41 11.13 11.90
C TRP A 85 11.91 9.85 12.54
N ALA A 86 10.64 9.78 12.92
CA ALA A 86 10.02 8.55 13.42
C ALA A 86 10.00 7.46 12.32
N GLN A 87 9.63 7.82 11.10
CA GLN A 87 9.68 6.92 9.93
C GLN A 87 11.12 6.43 9.65
N ILE A 88 12.11 7.33 9.68
CA ILE A 88 13.53 6.98 9.53
C ILE A 88 13.95 5.99 10.62
N ALA A 89 13.54 6.19 11.86
CA ALA A 89 13.83 5.28 12.95
C ALA A 89 13.17 3.91 12.74
N ALA A 90 11.92 3.87 12.27
CA ALA A 90 11.17 2.64 11.99
C ALA A 90 11.89 1.79 10.94
N VAL A 91 12.23 2.36 9.78
CA VAL A 91 12.93 1.60 8.73
C VAL A 91 14.33 1.14 9.16
N ARG A 92 15.05 1.94 9.96
CA ARG A 92 16.36 1.55 10.52
C ARG A 92 16.26 0.39 11.51
N ILE A 93 15.26 0.40 12.38
CA ILE A 93 15.01 -0.71 13.33
C ILE A 93 14.66 -1.98 12.56
N GLY A 94 13.78 -1.88 11.56
CA GLY A 94 13.44 -2.99 10.67
C GLY A 94 14.68 -3.59 9.99
N ALA A 95 15.51 -2.73 9.37
CA ALA A 95 16.73 -3.15 8.71
C ALA A 95 17.70 -3.85 9.66
N LYS A 96 17.90 -3.29 10.87
CA LYS A 96 18.74 -3.90 11.90
C LYS A 96 18.25 -5.30 12.28
N ARG A 97 16.94 -5.48 12.48
CA ARG A 97 16.36 -6.78 12.84
C ARG A 97 16.52 -7.82 11.73
N LEU A 98 16.36 -7.44 10.47
CA LEU A 98 16.60 -8.33 9.34
C LEU A 98 18.07 -8.73 9.23
N GLN A 99 19.00 -7.78 9.45
CA GLN A 99 20.44 -8.07 9.49
C GLN A 99 20.81 -9.02 10.65
N GLU A 100 20.23 -8.84 11.83
CA GLU A 100 20.41 -9.74 12.98
C GLU A 100 19.97 -11.16 12.66
N LEU A 101 18.81 -11.32 11.96
CA LEU A 101 18.31 -12.62 11.51
C LEU A 101 19.23 -13.25 10.46
N ALA A 102 19.63 -12.48 9.44
CA ALA A 102 20.56 -12.96 8.42
C ALA A 102 21.90 -13.37 9.00
N LYS A 103 22.43 -12.61 9.98
CA LYS A 103 23.66 -12.96 10.70
C LYS A 103 23.51 -14.23 11.56
N LYS A 104 22.35 -14.38 12.22
CA LYS A 104 22.09 -15.52 13.13
C LYS A 104 21.95 -16.84 12.38
N TYR A 105 21.26 -16.84 11.23
CA TYR A 105 20.91 -18.06 10.52
C TYR A 105 21.71 -18.26 9.23
N GLY A 106 22.45 -17.26 8.78
CA GLY A 106 23.13 -17.22 7.48
C GLY A 106 22.21 -16.69 6.37
N ALA A 107 22.77 -15.90 5.43
CA ALA A 107 22.02 -15.24 4.37
C ALA A 107 21.22 -16.22 3.50
N ASN A 108 21.79 -17.37 3.14
CA ASN A 108 21.11 -18.38 2.32
C ASN A 108 19.88 -18.99 3.01
N VAL A 109 19.97 -19.23 4.34
CA VAL A 109 18.84 -19.74 5.13
C VAL A 109 17.77 -18.66 5.25
N PHE A 110 18.18 -17.42 5.47
CA PHE A 110 17.28 -16.28 5.55
C PHE A 110 16.48 -16.11 4.23
N GLU A 111 17.16 -16.09 3.08
CA GLU A 111 16.49 -15.95 1.77
C GLU A 111 15.51 -17.09 1.50
N ARG A 112 15.92 -18.33 1.76
CA ARG A 112 15.05 -19.49 1.60
C ARG A 112 13.84 -19.43 2.53
N ALA A 113 14.03 -19.03 3.79
CA ALA A 113 12.94 -18.88 4.75
C ALA A 113 11.92 -17.82 4.31
N MET A 114 12.35 -16.73 3.68
CA MET A 114 11.44 -15.72 3.12
C MET A 114 10.56 -16.31 2.02
N VAL A 115 11.14 -17.09 1.10
CA VAL A 115 10.38 -17.76 0.02
C VAL A 115 9.41 -18.77 0.61
N GLU A 116 9.87 -19.65 1.50
CA GLU A 116 9.05 -20.68 2.14
C GLU A 116 7.91 -20.07 2.96
N PHE A 117 8.14 -18.91 3.59
CA PHE A 117 7.10 -18.18 4.33
C PHE A 117 6.01 -17.63 3.40
N MET A 118 6.39 -17.11 2.23
CA MET A 118 5.43 -16.68 1.21
C MET A 118 4.59 -17.86 0.70
N ASP A 119 5.22 -18.99 0.41
CA ASP A 119 4.54 -20.21 -0.05
C ASP A 119 3.64 -20.81 1.04
N PHE A 120 4.04 -20.72 2.30
CA PHE A 120 3.20 -21.09 3.43
C PHE A 120 1.92 -20.22 3.47
N GLY A 121 2.05 -18.90 3.32
CA GLY A 121 0.92 -17.98 3.28
C GLY A 121 -0.07 -18.33 2.16
N GLU A 122 0.42 -18.62 0.95
CA GLU A 122 -0.41 -19.04 -0.17
C GLU A 122 -1.16 -20.34 0.12
N LYS A 123 -0.45 -21.39 0.58
CA LYS A 123 -1.06 -22.68 0.92
C LYS A 123 -2.12 -22.54 2.00
N ALA A 124 -1.88 -21.72 3.02
CA ALA A 124 -2.85 -21.47 4.08
C ALA A 124 -4.12 -20.80 3.51
N SER A 125 -3.96 -19.76 2.69
CA SER A 125 -5.09 -19.03 2.11
C SER A 125 -5.90 -19.90 1.15
N ARG A 126 -5.26 -20.70 0.29
CA ARG A 126 -5.97 -21.62 -0.61
C ARG A 126 -6.78 -22.66 0.15
N ARG A 127 -6.22 -23.20 1.25
CA ARG A 127 -6.95 -24.15 2.11
C ARG A 127 -8.21 -23.52 2.71
N GLU A 128 -8.17 -22.26 3.11
CA GLU A 128 -9.34 -21.59 3.67
C GLU A 128 -10.32 -21.15 2.57
N LEU A 129 -9.82 -20.74 1.40
CA LEU A 129 -10.62 -20.40 0.23
C LEU A 129 -11.48 -21.60 -0.22
N ALA A 130 -10.89 -22.78 -0.26
CA ALA A 130 -11.61 -24.03 -0.65
C ALA A 130 -12.76 -24.43 0.30
N LYS A 131 -12.90 -23.77 1.46
CA LYS A 131 -14.03 -23.95 2.37
C LYS A 131 -15.20 -23.01 2.07
N LEU A 132 -14.97 -21.97 1.28
CA LEU A 132 -16.03 -21.04 0.89
C LEU A 132 -16.92 -21.67 -0.19
N THR A 133 -18.15 -21.22 -0.25
CA THR A 133 -19.09 -21.66 -1.29
C THR A 133 -18.64 -21.10 -2.65
N ASN A 134 -18.38 -22.00 -3.61
CA ASN A 134 -18.11 -21.62 -4.99
C ASN A 134 -19.33 -20.96 -5.62
N GLY A 135 -19.13 -19.94 -6.42
CA GLY A 135 -20.22 -19.24 -7.09
C GLY A 135 -19.84 -17.84 -7.58
N VAL A 136 -20.84 -17.19 -8.13
CA VAL A 136 -20.79 -15.80 -8.55
C VAL A 136 -21.71 -15.00 -7.69
N PHE A 137 -21.21 -13.94 -7.08
CA PHE A 137 -21.93 -13.06 -6.18
C PHE A 137 -21.83 -11.63 -6.73
N GLU A 138 -22.96 -10.95 -6.83
CA GLU A 138 -23.05 -9.60 -7.37
C GLU A 138 -23.76 -8.70 -6.36
N LEU A 139 -23.25 -7.48 -6.21
CA LEU A 139 -23.86 -6.42 -5.42
C LEU A 139 -23.79 -5.12 -6.19
N SER A 140 -24.86 -4.35 -6.10
CA SER A 140 -24.95 -3.00 -6.61
C SER A 140 -25.38 -2.09 -5.47
N GLU A 141 -24.59 -1.06 -5.17
CA GLU A 141 -24.82 -0.13 -4.06
C GLU A 141 -25.05 1.28 -4.61
N GLU A 142 -26.18 1.89 -4.26
CA GLU A 142 -26.49 3.26 -4.63
C GLU A 142 -25.71 4.25 -3.77
N GLN A 143 -25.07 5.21 -4.41
CA GLN A 143 -24.32 6.28 -3.77
C GLN A 143 -25.20 7.50 -3.54
N ASP A 144 -24.77 8.44 -2.71
CA ASP A 144 -25.52 9.66 -2.37
C ASP A 144 -25.84 10.55 -3.60
N ASP A 145 -25.07 10.44 -4.67
CA ASP A 145 -25.28 11.15 -5.93
C ASP A 145 -26.20 10.41 -6.91
N GLY A 146 -26.75 9.26 -6.51
CA GLY A 146 -27.60 8.40 -7.32
C GLY A 146 -26.85 7.50 -8.32
N SER A 147 -25.52 7.54 -8.32
CA SER A 147 -24.71 6.56 -9.06
C SER A 147 -24.70 5.20 -8.38
N PHE A 148 -24.35 4.15 -9.12
CA PHE A 148 -24.24 2.80 -8.56
C PHE A 148 -22.81 2.29 -8.64
N TYR A 149 -22.34 1.74 -7.53
CA TYR A 149 -21.09 1.00 -7.49
C TYR A 149 -21.39 -0.51 -7.50
N ASN A 150 -20.80 -1.19 -8.46
CA ASN A 150 -21.04 -2.59 -8.73
C ASN A 150 -19.79 -3.42 -8.37
N VAL A 151 -20.01 -4.53 -7.69
CA VAL A 151 -18.98 -5.51 -7.44
C VAL A 151 -19.48 -6.89 -7.84
N LYS A 152 -18.64 -7.62 -8.57
CA LYS A 152 -18.86 -9.02 -8.90
C LYS A 152 -17.71 -9.85 -8.34
N ILE A 153 -18.00 -10.78 -7.45
CA ILE A 153 -17.04 -11.71 -6.86
C ILE A 153 -17.31 -13.10 -7.42
N THR A 154 -16.27 -13.73 -7.98
CA THR A 154 -16.31 -15.14 -8.37
C THR A 154 -15.39 -15.92 -7.46
N ILE A 155 -15.95 -16.93 -6.77
CA ILE A 155 -15.21 -17.84 -5.88
C ILE A 155 -15.14 -19.20 -6.54
N SER A 156 -13.93 -19.72 -6.66
CA SER A 156 -13.64 -21.12 -7.01
C SER A 156 -12.70 -21.74 -5.98
N ASP A 157 -12.41 -23.02 -6.09
CA ASP A 157 -11.51 -23.72 -5.16
C ASP A 157 -10.11 -23.08 -5.08
N ASP A 158 -9.66 -22.44 -6.17
CA ASP A 158 -8.30 -21.92 -6.31
C ASP A 158 -8.20 -20.40 -6.45
N LEU A 159 -9.30 -19.70 -6.71
CA LEU A 159 -9.26 -18.29 -7.08
C LEU A 159 -10.43 -17.51 -6.51
N PHE A 160 -10.11 -16.32 -6.01
CA PHE A 160 -11.04 -15.30 -5.57
C PHE A 160 -10.92 -14.09 -6.51
N THR A 161 -11.84 -13.99 -7.47
CA THR A 161 -11.84 -12.92 -8.47
C THR A 161 -12.76 -11.79 -8.04
N VAL A 162 -12.25 -10.55 -8.02
CA VAL A 162 -13.02 -9.33 -7.80
C VAL A 162 -13.06 -8.55 -9.12
N ASP A 163 -14.24 -8.43 -9.72
CA ASP A 163 -14.46 -7.71 -10.98
C ASP A 163 -15.21 -6.40 -10.71
N LEU A 164 -14.58 -5.29 -11.06
CA LEU A 164 -15.07 -3.92 -10.86
C LEU A 164 -15.15 -3.14 -12.19
N ARG A 165 -15.24 -3.81 -13.32
CA ARG A 165 -15.27 -3.15 -14.64
C ARG A 165 -16.54 -2.34 -14.89
N ASP A 166 -17.69 -2.81 -14.40
CA ASP A 166 -18.98 -2.15 -14.58
C ASP A 166 -19.21 -1.09 -13.50
N ASN A 167 -18.43 -0.01 -13.57
CA ASN A 167 -18.47 1.07 -12.60
C ASN A 167 -18.37 2.44 -13.26
N PRO A 168 -18.83 3.51 -12.60
CA PRO A 168 -18.80 4.86 -13.13
C PRO A 168 -17.41 5.29 -13.59
N LYS A 169 -17.38 6.22 -14.55
CA LYS A 169 -16.14 6.87 -14.98
C LYS A 169 -15.52 7.63 -13.81
N GLN A 170 -14.18 7.78 -13.83
CA GLN A 170 -13.49 8.57 -12.83
C GLN A 170 -14.09 9.97 -12.72
N LEU A 171 -14.22 10.44 -11.48
CA LEU A 171 -14.78 11.74 -11.14
C LEU A 171 -13.68 12.79 -11.11
N SER A 172 -14.05 14.05 -11.31
CA SER A 172 -13.18 15.21 -11.10
C SER A 172 -13.10 15.61 -9.62
N SER A 173 -12.94 14.62 -8.74
CA SER A 173 -12.91 14.76 -7.29
C SER A 173 -11.97 13.73 -6.68
N PRO A 174 -11.52 13.86 -5.42
CA PRO A 174 -10.51 12.99 -4.82
C PRO A 174 -11.05 11.62 -4.36
N VAL A 175 -12.26 11.25 -4.72
CA VAL A 175 -12.88 9.96 -4.34
C VAL A 175 -12.49 8.77 -5.23
N ASN A 176 -11.72 9.01 -6.27
CA ASN A 176 -11.23 7.94 -7.15
C ASN A 176 -10.15 7.11 -6.46
N SER A 177 -10.02 5.85 -6.87
CA SER A 177 -8.98 4.95 -6.35
C SER A 177 -7.99 4.53 -7.43
N THR A 178 -6.79 4.16 -6.99
CA THR A 178 -5.82 3.46 -7.84
C THR A 178 -6.10 1.96 -7.84
N LYS A 179 -5.61 1.24 -8.84
CA LYS A 179 -5.69 -0.24 -8.87
C LYS A 179 -5.10 -0.87 -7.60
N ASP A 180 -3.99 -0.32 -7.10
CA ASP A 180 -3.30 -0.86 -5.92
C ASP A 180 -4.11 -0.60 -4.64
N GLY A 181 -4.74 0.58 -4.50
CA GLY A 181 -5.64 0.87 -3.38
C GLY A 181 -6.83 -0.09 -3.34
N VAL A 182 -7.45 -0.36 -4.48
CA VAL A 182 -8.55 -1.34 -4.59
C VAL A 182 -8.06 -2.77 -4.31
N MET A 183 -6.84 -3.12 -4.74
CA MET A 183 -6.25 -4.42 -4.41
C MET A 183 -6.11 -4.60 -2.90
N ILE A 184 -5.70 -3.57 -2.16
CA ILE A 184 -5.60 -3.61 -0.69
C ILE A 184 -6.99 -3.86 -0.07
N ALA A 185 -8.04 -3.19 -0.55
CA ALA A 185 -9.40 -3.44 -0.10
C ALA A 185 -9.83 -4.90 -0.36
N ALA A 186 -9.56 -5.43 -1.56
CA ALA A 186 -9.83 -6.83 -1.89
C ALA A 186 -9.06 -7.80 -0.97
N GLN A 187 -7.79 -7.50 -0.66
CA GLN A 187 -6.98 -8.29 0.27
C GLN A 187 -7.55 -8.29 1.69
N MET A 188 -8.02 -7.15 2.17
CA MET A 188 -8.65 -7.03 3.49
C MET A 188 -9.92 -7.88 3.59
N ILE A 189 -10.81 -7.79 2.59
CA ILE A 189 -12.03 -8.60 2.53
C ILE A 189 -11.70 -10.09 2.45
N PHE A 190 -10.81 -10.48 1.53
CA PHE A 190 -10.38 -11.87 1.39
C PHE A 190 -9.82 -12.43 2.71
N LYS A 191 -8.95 -11.68 3.37
CA LYS A 191 -8.35 -12.06 4.65
C LYS A 191 -9.41 -12.24 5.75
N SER A 192 -10.38 -11.32 5.83
CA SER A 192 -11.46 -11.39 6.80
C SER A 192 -12.39 -12.58 6.59
N MET A 193 -12.60 -13.01 5.34
CA MET A 193 -13.45 -14.15 4.98
C MET A 193 -12.75 -15.50 5.14
N THR A 194 -11.42 -15.54 5.00
CA THR A 194 -10.65 -16.79 5.00
C THR A 194 -10.01 -17.07 6.36
N ASP A 195 -9.09 -16.24 6.79
CA ASP A 195 -8.33 -16.42 8.02
C ASP A 195 -7.99 -15.07 8.68
N PRO A 196 -8.92 -14.47 9.43
CA PRO A 196 -8.75 -13.12 9.99
C PRO A 196 -7.70 -13.01 11.10
N TYR A 197 -7.31 -14.12 11.71
CA TYR A 197 -6.50 -14.10 12.94
C TYR A 197 -5.02 -14.42 12.73
N SER A 198 -4.66 -15.19 11.71
CA SER A 198 -3.26 -15.54 11.46
C SER A 198 -2.51 -14.38 10.80
N PRO A 199 -1.20 -14.23 11.04
CA PRO A 199 -0.38 -13.30 10.29
C PRO A 199 -0.46 -13.58 8.79
N CYS A 200 -0.49 -12.52 7.98
CA CYS A 200 -0.47 -12.63 6.52
C CYS A 200 0.86 -12.15 5.95
N ASN A 201 1.12 -12.55 4.72
CA ASN A 201 2.22 -12.06 3.89
C ASN A 201 1.75 -11.95 2.44
N GLY A 202 2.61 -11.48 1.53
CA GLY A 202 2.23 -11.33 0.12
C GLY A 202 1.80 -12.63 -0.56
N GLY A 203 2.30 -13.78 -0.10
CA GLY A 203 1.87 -15.10 -0.57
C GLY A 203 0.40 -15.39 -0.23
N SER A 204 -0.08 -14.91 0.92
CA SER A 204 -1.47 -15.09 1.35
C SER A 204 -2.49 -14.50 0.37
N PHE A 205 -2.06 -13.56 -0.47
CA PHE A 205 -2.94 -12.87 -1.43
C PHE A 205 -2.75 -13.32 -2.88
N ARG A 206 -1.90 -14.31 -3.15
CA ARG A 206 -1.74 -14.88 -4.51
C ARG A 206 -3.03 -15.50 -5.09
N PRO A 207 -3.98 -16.02 -4.28
CA PRO A 207 -5.25 -16.48 -4.81
C PRO A 207 -6.23 -15.38 -5.25
N ILE A 208 -5.87 -14.09 -5.12
CA ILE A 208 -6.75 -12.99 -5.51
C ILE A 208 -6.45 -12.54 -6.94
N GLU A 209 -7.49 -12.42 -7.74
CA GLU A 209 -7.47 -11.73 -9.02
C GLU A 209 -8.35 -10.49 -8.95
N LEU A 210 -7.80 -9.34 -9.36
CA LEU A 210 -8.53 -8.07 -9.45
C LEU A 210 -8.66 -7.63 -10.91
N ILE A 211 -9.89 -7.49 -11.39
CA ILE A 211 -10.23 -7.03 -12.73
C ILE A 211 -10.83 -5.64 -12.61
N THR A 212 -10.18 -4.65 -13.25
CA THR A 212 -10.60 -3.24 -13.23
C THR A 212 -10.47 -2.65 -14.63
N GLU A 213 -11.23 -1.62 -14.94
CA GLU A 213 -11.15 -0.86 -16.18
C GLU A 213 -10.48 0.50 -15.95
N PRO A 214 -9.45 0.89 -16.75
CA PRO A 214 -8.84 2.22 -16.65
C PRO A 214 -9.85 3.34 -16.93
N GLY A 215 -9.76 4.45 -16.17
CA GLY A 215 -10.66 5.59 -16.31
C GLY A 215 -11.99 5.41 -15.60
N THR A 216 -12.09 4.48 -14.67
CA THR A 216 -13.21 4.34 -13.73
C THR A 216 -12.81 4.80 -12.33
N VAL A 217 -13.80 4.98 -11.44
CA VAL A 217 -13.59 5.34 -10.03
C VAL A 217 -12.68 4.38 -9.27
N PHE A 218 -12.60 3.11 -9.70
CA PHE A 218 -11.74 2.07 -9.10
C PHE A 218 -10.41 1.87 -9.83
N ARG A 219 -10.15 2.58 -10.90
CA ARG A 219 -8.87 2.61 -11.58
C ARG A 219 -8.69 3.88 -12.39
N ILE A 220 -8.20 4.93 -11.74
CA ILE A 220 -7.89 6.18 -12.43
C ILE A 220 -6.99 5.94 -13.64
N ALA A 221 -7.28 6.65 -14.73
CA ALA A 221 -6.34 6.85 -15.82
C ALA A 221 -5.41 7.99 -15.39
N ILE A 222 -4.12 7.70 -15.21
CA ILE A 222 -3.11 8.73 -15.00
C ILE A 222 -2.98 9.45 -16.35
N GLY A 223 -3.43 10.71 -16.41
CA GLY A 223 -3.21 11.55 -17.59
C GLY A 223 -1.72 11.76 -17.84
N ASN A 224 -1.33 11.78 -19.12
CA ASN A 224 0.00 12.16 -19.55
C ASN A 224 0.28 13.63 -19.23
#